data_02c2c9274d40107e9631df5195ad86d0
#
_entry.id   02c2c9274d40107e9631df5195ad86d0
#
_cell.length_a   1.000
_cell.length_b   1.000
_cell.length_c   1.000
_cell.angle_alpha   90.00
_cell.angle_beta   90.00
_cell.angle_gamma   90.00
#
_symmetry.space_group_name_H-M   'P 1'
#
loop_
_entity.id
_entity.type
_entity.pdbx_description
1 polymer ?
#
loop_
_entity_poly.entity_id
_entity_poly.type
_entity_poly.pdbx_seq_one_letter_code
_entity_poly.pdbx_strand_id
1 'polypeptide(L)'
;MNIFSKLALTAGMSLLLAAGVAQAQSKTFNVWWYELPDTPQAVAWTKALEVFKTKHPDVTVNFEQKTFDQLQKAGSLILNSDQAPDVLEYNKGNATAGLVASQGLLTPLDDEFKKRGWDKVLNETNTQLSKYDANGVYGSGPIIGIPALGEFVSVFYNIDMFQADGLKVPTTLAEFEATLDHFKQKGITPLAYGTVDSNAQHLLYTLALTQADDTWVKNYQGLKAPLDTKPFLFAAQKIADWVSKGYISKDSTGLKGTDAANVFSSGKAPMFVSGTWNNGNFANTIKTFKWSQFIFPTPKYTVGSTGSMFVVPKSAKNKDLAYDFIDLVLSKDNQNEQANLGGVAIGADPAAITDEVGKRNVELFKQISDKGGLGFYPDWPVPGYYELLIQATTGLVNGSTTPDQFVVRLK
;
A
#
# COMPACT_ATOMS: atom_id res chain seq x y z
N MET A 1 9.81 -72.42 70.12
CA MET A 1 8.68 -72.06 70.97
C MET A 1 8.37 -70.58 70.76
N ASN A 2 7.21 -70.30 70.26
CA ASN A 2 6.71 -69.03 69.69
C ASN A 2 6.60 -67.90 70.65
N ILE A 3 6.91 -66.68 70.28
CA ILE A 3 6.19 -65.52 70.72
C ILE A 3 6.15 -64.50 69.57
N PHE A 4 4.95 -64.23 69.06
CA PHE A 4 4.62 -63.18 68.15
C PHE A 4 4.48 -61.85 68.89
N SER A 5 5.13 -60.80 68.44
CA SER A 5 4.79 -59.42 68.82
C SER A 5 4.32 -58.65 67.58
N LYS A 6 3.06 -58.19 67.70
CA LYS A 6 2.40 -57.35 66.67
C LYS A 6 2.91 -55.90 66.78
N LEU A 7 3.47 -55.38 65.75
CA LEU A 7 3.64 -53.94 65.58
C LEU A 7 2.54 -53.42 64.66
N ALA A 8 1.73 -52.49 65.19
CA ALA A 8 0.76 -51.74 64.45
C ALA A 8 1.46 -50.58 63.74
N LEU A 9 1.44 -50.55 62.42
CA LEU A 9 1.88 -49.43 61.59
C LEU A 9 0.71 -48.49 61.36
N THR A 10 0.71 -47.33 61.93
CA THR A 10 -0.17 -46.19 61.62
C THR A 10 0.31 -45.51 60.33
N ALA A 11 -0.38 -45.70 59.21
CA ALA A 11 -0.14 -45.01 57.96
C ALA A 11 -0.75 -43.57 58.01
N GLY A 12 0.08 -42.58 58.19
CA GLY A 12 -0.28 -41.17 58.03
C GLY A 12 -0.41 -40.87 56.54
N MET A 13 -1.63 -40.65 56.08
CA MET A 13 -1.91 -40.24 54.71
C MET A 13 -1.77 -38.73 54.59
N SER A 14 -0.55 -38.28 54.16
CA SER A 14 -0.32 -36.88 53.81
C SER A 14 -0.92 -36.59 52.44
N LEU A 15 -2.06 -35.88 52.40
CA LEU A 15 -2.60 -35.30 51.17
C LEU A 15 -1.70 -34.11 50.78
N LEU A 16 -0.82 -34.32 49.81
CA LEU A 16 -0.17 -33.25 49.06
C LEU A 16 -1.21 -32.67 48.10
N LEU A 17 -1.79 -31.52 48.43
CA LEU A 17 -2.51 -30.66 47.52
C LEU A 17 -1.48 -30.13 46.49
N ALA A 18 -1.32 -30.81 45.40
CA ALA A 18 -0.70 -30.25 44.23
C ALA A 18 -1.63 -29.18 43.67
N ALA A 19 -1.43 -27.92 44.11
CA ALA A 19 -1.96 -26.77 43.41
C ALA A 19 -1.30 -26.74 42.03
N GLY A 20 -1.94 -27.36 41.06
CA GLY A 20 -1.57 -27.22 39.66
C GLY A 20 -1.75 -25.73 39.28
N VAL A 21 -0.62 -25.00 39.28
CA VAL A 21 -0.58 -23.72 38.59
C VAL A 21 -0.86 -24.08 37.12
N ALA A 22 -2.11 -23.89 36.69
CA ALA A 22 -2.45 -23.91 35.28
C ALA A 22 -1.63 -22.79 34.65
N GLN A 23 -0.50 -23.13 34.07
CA GLN A 23 0.29 -22.22 33.29
C GLN A 23 -0.59 -21.86 32.09
N ALA A 24 -1.22 -20.68 32.17
CA ALA A 24 -2.00 -20.15 31.08
C ALA A 24 -1.06 -20.15 29.86
N GLN A 25 -1.36 -20.98 28.88
CA GLN A 25 -0.59 -21.03 27.65
C GLN A 25 -0.63 -19.63 27.04
N SER A 26 0.51 -18.95 26.99
CA SER A 26 0.61 -17.59 26.48
C SER A 26 0.02 -17.57 25.06
N LYS A 27 -0.95 -16.70 24.82
CA LYS A 27 -1.51 -16.51 23.49
C LYS A 27 -0.42 -15.95 22.59
N THR A 28 -0.33 -16.49 21.37
CA THR A 28 0.57 -15.94 20.35
C THR A 28 -0.26 -15.13 19.37
N PHE A 29 0.06 -13.87 19.20
CA PHE A 29 -0.57 -12.95 18.27
C PHE A 29 0.34 -12.74 17.07
N ASN A 30 -0.09 -13.20 15.88
CA ASN A 30 0.69 -13.15 14.64
C ASN A 30 0.25 -11.95 13.79
N VAL A 31 1.20 -11.05 13.51
CA VAL A 31 0.98 -9.81 12.77
C VAL A 31 1.91 -9.75 11.57
N TRP A 32 1.37 -9.52 10.38
CA TRP A 32 2.17 -9.38 9.16
C TRP A 32 1.87 -8.07 8.45
N TRP A 33 2.92 -7.44 7.91
CA TRP A 33 2.80 -6.39 6.91
C TRP A 33 3.97 -6.45 5.92
N TYR A 34 3.84 -5.73 4.80
CA TYR A 34 4.86 -5.70 3.75
C TYR A 34 5.56 -4.35 3.61
N GLU A 35 5.18 -3.36 4.40
CA GLU A 35 5.84 -2.07 4.40
C GLU A 35 7.31 -2.19 4.79
N LEU A 36 8.18 -1.46 4.07
CA LEU A 36 9.59 -1.40 4.42
C LEU A 36 9.79 -0.74 5.78
N PRO A 37 10.81 -1.13 6.56
CA PRO A 37 10.97 -0.68 7.95
C PRO A 37 11.12 0.84 8.13
N ASP A 38 11.53 1.56 7.09
CA ASP A 38 11.77 3.00 7.08
C ASP A 38 10.58 3.81 6.53
N THR A 39 9.49 3.15 6.14
CA THR A 39 8.28 3.86 5.71
C THR A 39 7.58 4.50 6.92
N PRO A 40 6.97 5.68 6.76
CA PRO A 40 6.24 6.37 7.84
C PRO A 40 5.23 5.47 8.55
N GLN A 41 4.48 4.68 7.80
CA GLN A 41 3.48 3.77 8.33
C GLN A 41 4.10 2.60 9.09
N ALA A 42 5.16 1.98 8.57
CA ALA A 42 5.82 0.86 9.27
C ALA A 42 6.42 1.30 10.60
N VAL A 43 7.03 2.50 10.66
CA VAL A 43 7.55 3.09 11.91
C VAL A 43 6.40 3.33 12.90
N ALA A 44 5.31 3.94 12.45
CA ALA A 44 4.14 4.20 13.30
C ALA A 44 3.49 2.89 13.79
N TRP A 45 3.32 1.90 12.93
CA TRP A 45 2.74 0.59 13.31
C TRP A 45 3.64 -0.21 14.24
N THR A 46 4.96 -0.07 14.10
CA THR A 46 5.92 -0.66 15.06
C THR A 46 5.73 -0.05 16.45
N LYS A 47 5.54 1.27 16.56
CA LYS A 47 5.19 1.92 17.83
C LYS A 47 3.85 1.44 18.38
N ALA A 48 2.83 1.25 17.51
CA ALA A 48 1.56 0.65 17.92
C ALA A 48 1.74 -0.76 18.49
N LEU A 49 2.64 -1.59 17.90
CA LEU A 49 2.97 -2.90 18.46
C LEU A 49 3.64 -2.82 19.83
N GLU A 50 4.51 -1.86 20.08
CA GLU A 50 5.12 -1.67 21.41
C GLU A 50 4.06 -1.27 22.47
N VAL A 51 3.13 -0.39 22.10
CA VAL A 51 1.98 -0.07 22.97
C VAL A 51 1.10 -1.31 23.19
N PHE A 52 0.87 -2.10 22.13
CA PHE A 52 0.11 -3.36 22.22
C PHE A 52 0.74 -4.34 23.21
N LYS A 53 2.06 -4.58 23.11
CA LYS A 53 2.80 -5.45 24.06
C LYS A 53 2.67 -4.99 25.50
N THR A 54 2.65 -3.67 25.73
CA THR A 54 2.47 -3.11 27.08
C THR A 54 1.05 -3.33 27.62
N LYS A 55 0.03 -3.30 26.75
CA LYS A 55 -1.38 -3.54 27.12
C LYS A 55 -1.71 -5.02 27.30
N HIS A 56 -0.96 -5.91 26.62
CA HIS A 56 -1.18 -7.36 26.61
C HIS A 56 0.11 -8.09 27.02
N PRO A 57 0.59 -7.95 28.28
CA PRO A 57 1.87 -8.51 28.72
C PRO A 57 1.90 -10.05 28.75
N ASP A 58 0.75 -10.69 28.73
CA ASP A 58 0.55 -12.15 28.68
C ASP A 58 0.51 -12.70 27.25
N VAL A 59 0.60 -11.82 26.22
CA VAL A 59 0.55 -12.19 24.79
C VAL A 59 1.95 -12.15 24.20
N THR A 60 2.36 -13.25 23.56
CA THR A 60 3.56 -13.28 22.73
C THR A 60 3.24 -12.72 21.36
N VAL A 61 3.84 -11.58 20.98
CA VAL A 61 3.67 -11.00 19.65
C VAL A 61 4.71 -11.56 18.71
N ASN A 62 4.24 -12.18 17.63
CA ASN A 62 5.07 -12.67 16.50
C ASN A 62 4.82 -11.78 15.29
N PHE A 63 5.78 -10.91 14.98
CA PHE A 63 5.74 -10.04 13.80
C PHE A 63 6.58 -10.64 12.68
N GLU A 64 6.03 -10.69 11.46
CA GLU A 64 6.75 -11.06 10.26
C GLU A 64 6.57 -10.00 9.17
N GLN A 65 7.69 -9.49 8.66
CA GLN A 65 7.67 -8.70 7.44
C GLN A 65 7.60 -9.64 6.23
N LYS A 66 6.60 -9.41 5.38
CA LYS A 66 6.46 -10.08 4.07
C LYS A 66 6.93 -9.13 2.97
N THR A 67 7.04 -9.62 1.74
CA THR A 67 7.16 -8.73 0.59
C THR A 67 5.77 -8.50 -0.03
N PHE A 68 5.57 -7.33 -0.64
CA PHE A 68 4.35 -7.04 -1.40
C PHE A 68 4.08 -8.14 -2.43
N ASP A 69 5.10 -8.51 -3.21
CA ASP A 69 5.01 -9.56 -4.24
C ASP A 69 4.58 -10.92 -3.69
N GLN A 70 5.03 -11.31 -2.49
CA GLN A 70 4.61 -12.55 -1.86
C GLN A 70 3.11 -12.55 -1.56
N LEU A 71 2.60 -11.48 -0.95
CA LEU A 71 1.20 -11.37 -0.61
C LEU A 71 0.32 -11.19 -1.86
N GLN A 72 0.81 -10.46 -2.87
CA GLN A 72 0.12 -10.29 -4.13
C GLN A 72 -0.06 -11.61 -4.88
N LYS A 73 0.98 -12.46 -4.91
CA LYS A 73 0.98 -13.72 -5.68
C LYS A 73 0.44 -14.92 -4.91
N ALA A 74 0.68 -14.99 -3.61
CA ALA A 74 0.36 -16.15 -2.78
C ALA A 74 -0.72 -15.88 -1.72
N GLY A 75 -1.33 -14.69 -1.68
CA GLY A 75 -2.24 -14.28 -0.62
C GLY A 75 -3.43 -15.22 -0.42
N SER A 76 -4.07 -15.66 -1.50
CA SER A 76 -5.19 -16.61 -1.43
C SER A 76 -4.75 -17.96 -0.83
N LEU A 77 -3.58 -18.47 -1.22
CA LEU A 77 -3.04 -19.72 -0.67
C LEU A 77 -2.70 -19.58 0.82
N ILE A 78 -2.06 -18.48 1.18
CA ILE A 78 -1.67 -18.18 2.58
C ILE A 78 -2.91 -18.08 3.47
N LEU A 79 -3.91 -17.29 3.05
CA LEU A 79 -5.14 -17.07 3.83
C LEU A 79 -6.00 -18.33 3.98
N ASN A 80 -5.87 -19.28 3.06
CA ASN A 80 -6.54 -20.59 3.10
C ASN A 80 -5.75 -21.67 3.86
N SER A 81 -4.65 -21.31 4.51
CA SER A 81 -3.79 -22.24 5.24
C SER A 81 -3.88 -22.03 6.76
N ASP A 82 -3.41 -23.04 7.51
CA ASP A 82 -3.29 -22.96 8.98
C ASP A 82 -2.17 -21.99 9.43
N GLN A 83 -1.39 -21.46 8.49
CA GLN A 83 -0.31 -20.50 8.73
C GLN A 83 -0.76 -19.05 8.55
N ALA A 84 -2.05 -18.82 8.27
CA ALA A 84 -2.58 -17.46 8.20
C ALA A 84 -2.36 -16.72 9.53
N PRO A 85 -1.96 -15.43 9.50
CA PRO A 85 -1.77 -14.65 10.72
C PRO A 85 -3.10 -14.29 11.38
N ASP A 86 -3.05 -13.62 12.53
CA ASP A 86 -4.27 -13.07 13.17
C ASP A 86 -4.71 -11.76 12.50
N VAL A 87 -3.74 -10.97 12.03
CA VAL A 87 -3.97 -9.74 11.26
C VAL A 87 -2.86 -9.54 10.25
N LEU A 88 -3.20 -9.04 9.06
CA LEU A 88 -2.17 -8.66 8.09
C LEU A 88 -2.58 -7.43 7.28
N GLU A 89 -1.57 -6.68 6.88
CA GLU A 89 -1.71 -5.71 5.82
C GLU A 89 -1.95 -6.41 4.49
N TYR A 90 -2.98 -5.99 3.74
CA TYR A 90 -3.35 -6.60 2.48
C TYR A 90 -3.72 -5.55 1.43
N ASN A 91 -3.31 -5.80 0.18
CA ASN A 91 -3.62 -4.89 -0.91
C ASN A 91 -5.10 -4.94 -1.26
N LYS A 92 -5.64 -3.80 -1.72
CA LYS A 92 -7.02 -3.65 -2.20
C LYS A 92 -7.16 -4.14 -3.65
N GLY A 93 -8.36 -3.99 -4.16
CA GLY A 93 -8.74 -4.32 -5.53
C GLY A 93 -9.48 -5.64 -5.68
N ASN A 94 -10.24 -5.75 -6.76
CA ASN A 94 -11.02 -6.95 -7.08
C ASN A 94 -10.11 -8.17 -7.25
N ALA A 95 -8.92 -7.94 -7.85
CA ALA A 95 -7.94 -8.98 -8.15
C ALA A 95 -7.22 -9.54 -6.91
N THR A 96 -7.26 -8.83 -5.79
CA THR A 96 -6.57 -9.20 -4.54
C THR A 96 -7.56 -9.38 -3.39
N ALA A 97 -7.90 -8.29 -2.69
CA ALA A 97 -8.82 -8.37 -1.56
C ALA A 97 -10.20 -8.87 -1.96
N GLY A 98 -10.72 -8.46 -3.11
CA GLY A 98 -11.99 -8.94 -3.65
C GLY A 98 -11.97 -10.44 -3.92
N LEU A 99 -10.90 -10.95 -4.53
CA LEU A 99 -10.74 -12.38 -4.79
C LEU A 99 -10.82 -13.21 -3.50
N VAL A 100 -10.06 -12.85 -2.47
CA VAL A 100 -10.06 -13.62 -1.21
C VAL A 100 -11.33 -13.39 -0.39
N ALA A 101 -11.98 -12.24 -0.53
CA ALA A 101 -13.29 -11.97 0.07
C ALA A 101 -14.38 -12.86 -0.56
N SER A 102 -14.43 -12.97 -1.89
CA SER A 102 -15.38 -13.86 -2.60
C SER A 102 -15.19 -15.34 -2.26
N GLN A 103 -13.99 -15.73 -1.88
CA GLN A 103 -13.66 -17.07 -1.38
C GLN A 103 -14.02 -17.27 0.11
N GLY A 104 -14.50 -16.23 0.80
CA GLY A 104 -14.86 -16.30 2.22
C GLY A 104 -13.66 -16.42 3.17
N LEU A 105 -12.47 -16.01 2.75
CA LEU A 105 -11.23 -16.14 3.51
C LEU A 105 -11.00 -15.00 4.52
N LEU A 106 -11.80 -13.93 4.46
CA LEU A 106 -11.71 -12.77 5.34
C LEU A 106 -12.90 -12.68 6.28
N THR A 107 -12.70 -12.07 7.44
CA THR A 107 -13.74 -11.80 8.44
C THR A 107 -14.44 -10.48 8.08
N PRO A 108 -15.79 -10.44 7.93
CA PRO A 108 -16.54 -9.20 7.88
C PRO A 108 -16.35 -8.39 9.15
N LEU A 109 -16.18 -7.08 9.03
CA LEU A 109 -15.82 -6.18 10.14
C LEU A 109 -16.91 -5.15 10.45
N ASP A 110 -18.09 -5.21 9.83
CA ASP A 110 -19.16 -4.20 9.98
C ASP A 110 -19.58 -3.99 11.43
N ASP A 111 -19.72 -5.04 12.22
CA ASP A 111 -20.12 -4.96 13.64
C ASP A 111 -19.00 -4.33 14.48
N GLU A 112 -17.76 -4.78 14.30
CA GLU A 112 -16.61 -4.22 15.02
C GLU A 112 -16.33 -2.78 14.59
N PHE A 113 -16.57 -2.43 13.32
CA PHE A 113 -16.41 -1.08 12.78
C PHE A 113 -17.24 -0.04 13.57
N LYS A 114 -18.48 -0.38 13.88
CA LYS A 114 -19.37 0.46 14.69
C LYS A 114 -19.05 0.37 16.18
N LYS A 115 -18.90 -0.85 16.70
CA LYS A 115 -18.66 -1.11 18.12
C LYS A 115 -17.39 -0.43 18.64
N ARG A 116 -16.32 -0.40 17.82
CA ARG A 116 -15.03 0.20 18.17
C ARG A 116 -14.92 1.68 17.80
N GLY A 117 -15.93 2.21 17.11
CA GLY A 117 -15.97 3.62 16.72
C GLY A 117 -15.00 3.98 15.61
N TRP A 118 -14.62 3.01 14.76
CA TRP A 118 -13.79 3.25 13.59
C TRP A 118 -14.49 4.15 12.56
N ASP A 119 -15.81 4.19 12.56
CA ASP A 119 -16.65 5.11 11.79
C ASP A 119 -16.45 6.60 12.15
N LYS A 120 -15.85 6.90 13.30
CA LYS A 120 -15.51 8.27 13.72
C LYS A 120 -14.18 8.75 13.13
N VAL A 121 -13.32 7.82 12.70
CA VAL A 121 -12.03 8.08 12.08
C VAL A 121 -12.12 7.96 10.57
N LEU A 122 -12.88 6.96 10.08
CA LEU A 122 -12.99 6.59 8.67
C LEU A 122 -14.38 6.96 8.15
N ASN A 123 -14.42 7.90 7.20
CA ASN A 123 -15.66 8.26 6.54
C ASN A 123 -16.08 7.22 5.49
N GLU A 124 -17.25 7.40 4.87
CA GLU A 124 -17.78 6.47 3.87
C GLU A 124 -16.85 6.34 2.64
N THR A 125 -16.23 7.43 2.20
CA THR A 125 -15.27 7.40 1.08
C THR A 125 -14.08 6.50 1.40
N ASN A 126 -13.56 6.56 2.63
CA ASN A 126 -12.46 5.72 3.05
C ASN A 126 -12.83 4.23 3.09
N THR A 127 -14.04 3.91 3.55
CA THR A 127 -14.52 2.54 3.73
C THR A 127 -15.11 1.91 2.47
N GLN A 128 -15.61 2.71 1.53
CA GLN A 128 -16.15 2.19 0.28
C GLN A 128 -15.15 1.31 -0.48
N LEU A 129 -13.85 1.67 -0.42
CA LEU A 129 -12.76 0.90 -1.01
C LEU A 129 -12.35 -0.35 -0.21
N SER A 130 -13.02 -0.62 0.90
CA SER A 130 -12.82 -1.82 1.73
C SER A 130 -14.04 -2.73 1.73
N LYS A 131 -15.07 -2.40 0.92
CA LYS A 131 -16.29 -3.18 0.75
C LYS A 131 -16.24 -3.96 -0.55
N TYR A 132 -16.57 -5.25 -0.47
CA TYR A 132 -16.60 -6.13 -1.65
C TYR A 132 -17.87 -6.97 -1.63
N ASP A 133 -18.50 -7.12 -2.79
CA ASP A 133 -19.67 -7.98 -2.95
C ASP A 133 -19.31 -9.47 -3.01
N ALA A 134 -20.31 -10.32 -3.17
CA ALA A 134 -20.11 -11.77 -3.25
C ALA A 134 -19.25 -12.23 -4.45
N ASN A 135 -19.10 -11.38 -5.47
CA ASN A 135 -18.27 -11.65 -6.63
C ASN A 135 -16.85 -11.05 -6.48
N GLY A 136 -16.56 -10.39 -5.35
CA GLY A 136 -15.29 -9.74 -5.10
C GLY A 136 -15.14 -8.39 -5.80
N VAL A 137 -16.23 -7.77 -6.23
CA VAL A 137 -16.21 -6.43 -6.84
C VAL A 137 -16.37 -5.38 -5.74
N TYR A 138 -15.49 -4.36 -5.74
CA TYR A 138 -15.46 -3.33 -4.71
C TYR A 138 -16.69 -2.40 -4.77
N GLY A 139 -16.95 -1.71 -3.66
CA GLY A 139 -17.91 -0.61 -3.55
C GLY A 139 -19.24 -0.98 -2.90
N SER A 140 -19.51 -2.26 -2.70
CA SER A 140 -20.71 -2.77 -2.00
C SER A 140 -20.37 -4.04 -1.21
N GLY A 141 -21.29 -4.51 -0.36
CA GLY A 141 -21.08 -5.68 0.51
C GLY A 141 -20.44 -5.32 1.86
N PRO A 142 -19.95 -6.31 2.60
CA PRO A 142 -19.36 -6.10 3.93
C PRO A 142 -18.00 -5.38 3.85
N ILE A 143 -17.64 -4.70 4.94
CA ILE A 143 -16.30 -4.17 5.18
C ILE A 143 -15.40 -5.37 5.52
N ILE A 144 -14.36 -5.61 4.71
CA ILE A 144 -13.46 -6.76 4.90
C ILE A 144 -12.05 -6.36 5.35
N GLY A 145 -11.80 -5.09 5.52
CA GLY A 145 -10.53 -4.57 6.00
C GLY A 145 -10.62 -3.10 6.41
N ILE A 146 -9.67 -2.68 7.20
CA ILE A 146 -9.61 -1.33 7.78
C ILE A 146 -8.41 -0.59 7.20
N PRO A 147 -8.62 0.47 6.38
CA PRO A 147 -7.53 1.28 5.89
C PRO A 147 -6.93 2.13 7.01
N ALA A 148 -5.60 2.29 7.00
CA ALA A 148 -4.88 3.03 8.03
C ALA A 148 -4.06 4.20 7.46
N LEU A 149 -4.04 4.35 6.14
CA LEU A 149 -3.28 5.39 5.43
C LEU A 149 -3.97 5.76 4.12
N GLY A 150 -3.59 6.92 3.59
CA GLY A 150 -3.79 7.26 2.19
C GLY A 150 -2.51 7.05 1.40
N GLU A 151 -2.61 6.88 0.11
CA GLU A 151 -1.47 6.80 -0.80
C GLU A 151 -1.83 7.34 -2.18
N PHE A 152 -0.87 7.93 -2.85
CA PHE A 152 -1.04 8.38 -4.23
C PHE A 152 0.31 8.45 -4.96
N VAL A 153 0.24 8.30 -6.27
CA VAL A 153 1.39 8.50 -7.16
C VAL A 153 1.51 9.99 -7.47
N SER A 154 2.72 10.49 -7.36
CA SER A 154 3.08 11.88 -7.65
C SER A 154 4.36 11.94 -8.47
N VAL A 155 4.74 13.12 -8.90
CA VAL A 155 6.05 13.39 -9.50
C VAL A 155 6.95 13.97 -8.42
N PHE A 156 7.91 13.18 -7.96
CA PHE A 156 9.02 13.69 -7.16
C PHE A 156 9.98 14.47 -8.07
N TYR A 157 10.46 15.62 -7.60
CA TYR A 157 11.36 16.44 -8.40
C TYR A 157 12.46 17.09 -7.58
N ASN A 158 13.59 17.32 -8.23
CA ASN A 158 14.75 18.03 -7.67
C ASN A 158 14.52 19.54 -7.82
N ILE A 159 14.23 20.21 -6.69
CA ILE A 159 13.95 21.65 -6.64
C ILE A 159 15.16 22.46 -7.16
N ASP A 160 16.36 22.06 -6.76
CA ASP A 160 17.57 22.82 -7.07
C ASP A 160 17.85 22.81 -8.59
N MET A 161 17.60 21.67 -9.26
CA MET A 161 17.71 21.59 -10.74
C MET A 161 16.66 22.45 -11.44
N PHE A 162 15.41 22.43 -10.95
CA PHE A 162 14.35 23.28 -11.50
C PHE A 162 14.66 24.77 -11.32
N GLN A 163 15.08 25.16 -10.11
CA GLN A 163 15.43 26.56 -9.82
C GLN A 163 16.64 27.06 -10.61
N ALA A 164 17.68 26.24 -10.76
CA ALA A 164 18.88 26.59 -11.54
C ALA A 164 18.55 26.90 -13.00
N ASP A 165 17.50 26.27 -13.54
CA ASP A 165 17.06 26.43 -14.92
C ASP A 165 15.82 27.35 -15.07
N GLY A 166 15.36 27.97 -13.98
CA GLY A 166 14.19 28.86 -13.98
C GLY A 166 12.86 28.12 -14.32
N LEU A 167 12.82 26.80 -14.13
CA LEU A 167 11.64 26.00 -14.43
C LEU A 167 10.61 26.12 -13.31
N LYS A 168 9.34 26.09 -13.72
CA LYS A 168 8.19 25.99 -12.81
C LYS A 168 7.68 24.57 -12.79
N VAL A 169 6.95 24.20 -11.73
CA VAL A 169 6.18 22.95 -11.68
C VAL A 169 5.15 22.96 -12.80
N PRO A 170 5.15 21.95 -13.70
CA PRO A 170 4.22 21.89 -14.82
C PRO A 170 2.79 21.64 -14.34
N THR A 171 1.85 22.34 -14.95
CA THR A 171 0.39 22.28 -14.66
C THR A 171 -0.41 21.62 -15.80
N THR A 172 0.25 21.37 -16.93
CA THR A 172 -0.31 20.68 -18.09
C THR A 172 0.64 19.60 -18.59
N LEU A 173 0.10 18.61 -19.32
CA LEU A 173 0.94 17.56 -19.94
C LEU A 173 1.96 18.18 -20.92
N ALA A 174 1.57 19.20 -21.67
CA ALA A 174 2.46 19.89 -22.61
C ALA A 174 3.63 20.58 -21.86
N GLU A 175 3.37 21.24 -20.73
CA GLU A 175 4.43 21.82 -19.90
C GLU A 175 5.32 20.73 -19.27
N PHE A 176 4.74 19.59 -18.90
CA PHE A 176 5.51 18.45 -18.41
C PHE A 176 6.45 17.92 -19.49
N GLU A 177 5.96 17.72 -20.72
CA GLU A 177 6.79 17.31 -21.87
C GLU A 177 7.86 18.34 -22.24
N ALA A 178 7.55 19.64 -22.16
CA ALA A 178 8.55 20.69 -22.34
C ALA A 178 9.66 20.65 -21.26
N THR A 179 9.31 20.30 -20.03
CA THR A 179 10.29 20.08 -18.95
C THR A 179 11.17 18.86 -19.22
N LEU A 180 10.59 17.76 -19.72
CA LEU A 180 11.36 16.57 -20.15
C LEU A 180 12.36 16.95 -21.27
N ASP A 181 11.87 17.67 -22.29
CA ASP A 181 12.68 18.10 -23.42
C ASP A 181 13.85 19.01 -23.00
N HIS A 182 13.58 19.95 -22.10
CA HIS A 182 14.60 20.85 -21.56
C HIS A 182 15.76 20.07 -20.92
N PHE A 183 15.49 19.14 -20.01
CA PHE A 183 16.55 18.35 -19.39
C PHE A 183 17.26 17.43 -20.37
N LYS A 184 16.52 16.88 -21.34
CA LYS A 184 17.11 16.05 -22.38
C LYS A 184 18.10 16.82 -23.25
N GLN A 185 17.79 18.06 -23.64
CA GLN A 185 18.69 18.95 -24.39
C GLN A 185 19.97 19.26 -23.61
N LYS A 186 19.95 19.21 -22.26
CA LYS A 186 21.12 19.33 -21.38
C LYS A 186 21.89 18.01 -21.23
N GLY A 187 21.49 16.94 -21.91
CA GLY A 187 22.13 15.62 -21.84
C GLY A 187 21.73 14.80 -20.59
N ILE A 188 20.69 15.24 -19.88
CA ILE A 188 20.19 14.56 -18.67
C ILE A 188 18.98 13.68 -19.05
N THR A 189 18.94 12.42 -18.63
CA THR A 189 17.73 11.61 -18.72
C THR A 189 16.71 12.12 -17.70
N PRO A 190 15.57 12.69 -18.14
CA PRO A 190 14.70 13.45 -17.23
C PRO A 190 13.89 12.62 -16.26
N LEU A 191 13.56 11.36 -16.59
CA LEU A 191 12.77 10.47 -15.75
C LEU A 191 13.58 9.29 -15.24
N ALA A 192 13.69 9.15 -13.94
CA ALA A 192 14.01 7.88 -13.31
C ALA A 192 12.82 6.94 -13.47
N TYR A 193 13.04 5.74 -13.96
CA TYR A 193 11.96 4.78 -14.24
C TYR A 193 12.47 3.35 -14.14
N GLY A 194 11.64 2.44 -13.63
CA GLY A 194 11.90 1.02 -13.57
C GLY A 194 10.70 0.23 -14.06
N THR A 195 10.92 -0.89 -14.75
CA THR A 195 9.82 -1.69 -15.30
C THR A 195 9.78 -3.14 -14.82
N VAL A 196 10.61 -3.49 -13.82
CA VAL A 196 10.65 -4.87 -13.29
C VAL A 196 9.53 -5.14 -12.29
N ASP A 197 8.93 -4.09 -11.73
CA ASP A 197 7.85 -4.16 -10.73
C ASP A 197 6.73 -3.15 -11.00
N SER A 198 5.91 -2.87 -9.98
CA SER A 198 4.75 -1.96 -10.07
C SER A 198 5.07 -0.56 -10.57
N ASN A 199 6.32 -0.09 -10.50
CA ASN A 199 6.69 1.21 -11.03
C ASN A 199 6.41 1.32 -12.54
N ALA A 200 6.50 0.19 -13.27
CA ALA A 200 6.14 0.11 -14.68
C ALA A 200 4.73 0.66 -14.96
N GLN A 201 3.77 0.28 -14.16
CA GLN A 201 2.37 0.61 -14.39
C GLN A 201 1.93 1.96 -13.80
N HIS A 202 2.70 2.54 -12.85
CA HIS A 202 2.35 3.84 -12.27
C HIS A 202 2.35 4.97 -13.31
N LEU A 203 3.42 5.11 -14.07
CA LEU A 203 3.50 6.10 -15.14
C LEU A 203 2.51 5.81 -16.27
N LEU A 204 2.39 4.52 -16.68
CA LEU A 204 1.42 4.09 -17.69
C LEU A 204 0.00 4.53 -17.33
N TYR A 205 -0.43 4.20 -16.12
CA TYR A 205 -1.80 4.51 -15.70
C TYR A 205 -2.01 5.99 -15.45
N THR A 206 -1.01 6.70 -14.91
CA THR A 206 -1.03 8.16 -14.79
C THR A 206 -1.28 8.82 -16.15
N LEU A 207 -0.60 8.34 -17.21
CA LEU A 207 -0.83 8.84 -18.57
C LEU A 207 -2.21 8.46 -19.11
N ALA A 208 -2.71 7.25 -18.82
CA ALA A 208 -4.07 6.85 -19.21
C ALA A 208 -5.13 7.75 -18.55
N LEU A 209 -4.94 8.11 -17.27
CA LEU A 209 -5.84 8.99 -16.54
C LEU A 209 -5.88 10.41 -17.08
N THR A 210 -4.92 10.86 -17.90
CA THR A 210 -5.03 12.14 -18.61
C THR A 210 -6.15 12.14 -19.65
N GLN A 211 -6.61 10.97 -20.09
CA GLN A 211 -7.67 10.78 -21.10
C GLN A 211 -8.95 10.18 -20.52
N ALA A 212 -8.96 9.88 -19.21
CA ALA A 212 -10.04 9.18 -18.55
C ALA A 212 -11.08 10.17 -17.97
N ASP A 213 -12.36 9.85 -18.12
CA ASP A 213 -13.46 10.49 -17.42
C ASP A 213 -14.03 9.60 -16.29
N ASP A 214 -15.03 10.11 -15.59
CA ASP A 214 -15.72 9.42 -14.50
C ASP A 214 -16.31 8.07 -14.95
N THR A 215 -16.84 8.03 -16.15
CA THR A 215 -17.46 6.83 -16.71
C THR A 215 -16.42 5.76 -16.99
N TRP A 216 -15.30 6.16 -17.58
CA TRP A 216 -14.20 5.24 -17.88
C TRP A 216 -13.62 4.64 -16.58
N VAL A 217 -13.28 5.47 -15.58
CA VAL A 217 -12.72 5.00 -14.32
C VAL A 217 -13.67 4.05 -13.60
N LYS A 218 -14.96 4.40 -13.50
CA LYS A 218 -15.98 3.55 -12.86
C LYS A 218 -16.20 2.23 -13.59
N ASN A 219 -16.19 2.24 -14.92
CA ASN A 219 -16.35 1.03 -15.72
C ASN A 219 -15.13 0.13 -15.61
N TYR A 220 -13.94 0.70 -15.73
CA TYR A 220 -12.68 -0.03 -15.62
C TYR A 220 -12.52 -0.69 -14.25
N GLN A 221 -12.60 0.09 -13.19
CA GLN A 221 -12.38 -0.39 -11.83
C GLN A 221 -13.50 -1.32 -11.34
N GLY A 222 -14.74 -1.05 -11.73
CA GLY A 222 -15.93 -1.80 -11.30
C GLY A 222 -16.33 -2.92 -12.26
N LEU A 223 -15.58 -3.18 -13.32
CA LEU A 223 -15.89 -4.21 -14.34
C LEU A 223 -17.32 -4.09 -14.91
N LYS A 224 -17.81 -2.85 -15.08
CA LYS A 224 -19.22 -2.58 -15.45
C LYS A 224 -19.47 -2.59 -16.95
N ALA A 225 -18.42 -2.57 -17.76
CA ALA A 225 -18.50 -2.59 -19.22
C ALA A 225 -17.21 -3.22 -19.79
N PRO A 226 -17.22 -3.66 -21.06
CA PRO A 226 -16.00 -4.03 -21.77
C PRO A 226 -14.99 -2.88 -21.72
N LEU A 227 -13.71 -3.19 -21.59
CA LEU A 227 -12.64 -2.20 -21.49
C LEU A 227 -12.57 -1.32 -22.74
N ASP A 228 -12.80 -0.01 -22.59
CA ASP A 228 -12.38 0.97 -23.60
C ASP A 228 -10.86 1.19 -23.46
N THR A 229 -10.13 0.70 -24.44
CA THR A 229 -8.65 0.71 -24.43
C THR A 229 -8.04 2.03 -24.88
N LYS A 230 -8.81 3.04 -25.30
CA LYS A 230 -8.28 4.32 -25.81
C LYS A 230 -7.35 5.03 -24.84
N PRO A 231 -7.68 5.20 -23.54
CA PRO A 231 -6.77 5.81 -22.57
C PRO A 231 -5.46 5.04 -22.44
N PHE A 232 -5.50 3.71 -22.43
CA PHE A 232 -4.29 2.89 -22.39
C PHE A 232 -3.49 2.94 -23.69
N LEU A 233 -4.14 3.02 -24.85
CA LEU A 233 -3.45 3.22 -26.13
C LEU A 233 -2.68 4.53 -26.13
N PHE A 234 -3.32 5.63 -25.70
CA PHE A 234 -2.65 6.92 -25.54
C PHE A 234 -1.42 6.82 -24.63
N ALA A 235 -1.57 6.20 -23.46
CA ALA A 235 -0.47 6.02 -22.51
C ALA A 235 0.68 5.21 -23.11
N ALA A 236 0.38 4.11 -23.80
CA ALA A 236 1.38 3.28 -24.47
C ALA A 236 2.11 4.04 -25.58
N GLN A 237 1.40 4.83 -26.37
CA GLN A 237 1.99 5.72 -27.39
C GLN A 237 2.92 6.76 -26.76
N LYS A 238 2.52 7.38 -25.63
CA LYS A 238 3.36 8.33 -24.91
C LYS A 238 4.62 7.70 -24.35
N ILE A 239 4.53 6.52 -23.75
CA ILE A 239 5.72 5.81 -23.24
C ILE A 239 6.67 5.49 -24.40
N ALA A 240 6.17 4.94 -25.51
CA ALA A 240 6.99 4.63 -26.69
C ALA A 240 7.66 5.90 -27.27
N ASP A 241 6.92 7.01 -27.36
CA ASP A 241 7.45 8.31 -27.80
C ASP A 241 8.54 8.83 -26.83
N TRP A 242 8.30 8.78 -25.52
CA TRP A 242 9.26 9.24 -24.53
C TRP A 242 10.54 8.39 -24.48
N VAL A 243 10.43 7.11 -24.74
CA VAL A 243 11.61 6.23 -24.94
C VAL A 243 12.36 6.63 -26.21
N SER A 244 11.66 6.87 -27.32
CA SER A 244 12.28 7.26 -28.59
C SER A 244 13.01 8.61 -28.51
N LYS A 245 12.48 9.56 -27.71
CA LYS A 245 13.09 10.86 -27.42
C LYS A 245 14.20 10.78 -26.35
N GLY A 246 14.34 9.63 -25.69
CA GLY A 246 15.32 9.42 -24.63
C GLY A 246 14.96 10.12 -23.31
N TYR A 247 13.68 10.43 -23.08
CA TYR A 247 13.19 10.90 -21.79
C TYR A 247 13.13 9.75 -20.77
N ILE A 248 12.91 8.53 -21.25
CA ILE A 248 13.03 7.27 -20.52
C ILE A 248 14.18 6.46 -21.11
N SER A 249 15.10 5.98 -20.27
CA SER A 249 16.18 5.09 -20.71
C SER A 249 15.63 3.69 -21.01
N LYS A 250 16.15 3.03 -22.04
CA LYS A 250 15.89 1.61 -22.28
C LYS A 250 16.44 0.71 -21.17
N ASP A 251 17.46 1.16 -20.44
CA ASP A 251 18.02 0.45 -19.28
C ASP A 251 17.01 0.30 -18.14
N SER A 252 15.93 1.10 -18.15
CA SER A 252 14.81 0.99 -17.21
C SER A 252 14.18 -0.42 -17.18
N THR A 253 14.38 -1.23 -18.23
CA THR A 253 13.88 -2.62 -18.30
C THR A 253 14.59 -3.58 -17.36
N GLY A 254 15.75 -3.20 -16.80
CA GLY A 254 16.49 -3.95 -15.78
C GLY A 254 16.31 -3.42 -14.37
N LEU A 255 15.56 -2.32 -14.19
CA LEU A 255 15.43 -1.63 -12.91
C LEU A 255 14.09 -1.91 -12.23
N LYS A 256 14.14 -2.13 -10.90
CA LYS A 256 12.97 -2.07 -10.03
C LYS A 256 12.63 -0.60 -9.69
N GLY A 257 11.46 -0.37 -9.13
CA GLY A 257 11.08 0.95 -8.61
C GLY A 257 12.05 1.47 -7.55
N THR A 258 12.60 0.60 -6.70
CA THR A 258 13.65 0.96 -5.72
C THR A 258 14.95 1.41 -6.39
N ASP A 259 15.35 0.79 -7.51
CA ASP A 259 16.54 1.21 -8.27
C ASP A 259 16.30 2.58 -8.92
N ALA A 260 15.12 2.79 -9.49
CA ALA A 260 14.72 4.09 -10.05
C ALA A 260 14.67 5.19 -8.97
N ALA A 261 14.17 4.87 -7.77
CA ALA A 261 14.21 5.76 -6.61
C ALA A 261 15.66 6.14 -6.24
N ASN A 262 16.61 5.21 -6.31
CA ASN A 262 18.02 5.47 -6.07
C ASN A 262 18.65 6.35 -7.17
N VAL A 263 18.23 6.20 -8.44
CA VAL A 263 18.65 7.12 -9.52
C VAL A 263 18.19 8.54 -9.22
N PHE A 264 16.95 8.73 -8.78
CA PHE A 264 16.44 10.05 -8.39
C PHE A 264 17.16 10.58 -7.14
N SER A 265 17.25 9.81 -6.07
CA SER A 265 17.83 10.26 -4.79
C SER A 265 19.32 10.58 -4.88
N SER A 266 20.02 10.02 -5.86
CA SER A 266 21.41 10.39 -6.19
C SER A 266 21.54 11.65 -7.04
N GLY A 267 20.45 12.32 -7.42
CA GLY A 267 20.43 13.51 -8.26
C GLY A 267 20.74 13.28 -9.73
N LYS A 268 20.75 12.03 -10.21
CA LYS A 268 21.04 11.70 -11.63
C LYS A 268 19.86 11.97 -12.56
N ALA A 269 18.64 11.95 -12.04
CA ALA A 269 17.44 12.31 -12.78
C ALA A 269 16.69 13.41 -12.02
N PRO A 270 16.18 14.45 -12.73
CA PRO A 270 15.44 15.53 -12.10
C PRO A 270 14.05 15.14 -11.62
N MET A 271 13.46 14.08 -12.14
CA MET A 271 12.10 13.65 -11.79
C MET A 271 11.97 12.12 -11.67
N PHE A 272 11.02 11.71 -10.80
CA PHE A 272 10.63 10.33 -10.58
C PHE A 272 9.12 10.22 -10.34
N VAL A 273 8.43 9.40 -11.12
CA VAL A 273 6.98 9.16 -10.96
C VAL A 273 6.78 7.91 -10.12
N SER A 274 6.33 8.10 -8.89
CA SER A 274 6.08 7.01 -7.94
C SER A 274 5.19 7.47 -6.79
N GLY A 275 4.90 6.56 -5.87
CA GLY A 275 3.98 6.83 -4.77
C GLY A 275 4.64 7.39 -3.51
N THR A 276 3.76 7.88 -2.64
CA THR A 276 4.10 8.51 -1.36
C THR A 276 4.84 7.58 -0.38
N TRP A 277 4.87 6.27 -0.61
CA TRP A 277 5.71 5.33 0.14
C TRP A 277 7.22 5.60 0.03
N ASN A 278 7.67 6.39 -0.96
CA ASN A 278 9.07 6.81 -1.07
C ASN A 278 9.45 7.97 -0.15
N ASN A 279 8.51 8.66 0.47
CA ASN A 279 8.76 9.87 1.24
C ASN A 279 9.75 9.63 2.39
N GLY A 280 9.58 8.55 3.15
CA GLY A 280 10.49 8.20 4.24
C GLY A 280 11.92 7.94 3.74
N ASN A 281 12.06 7.15 2.67
CA ASN A 281 13.35 6.92 2.04
C ASN A 281 14.02 8.22 1.58
N PHE A 282 13.29 9.09 0.87
CA PHE A 282 13.86 10.36 0.37
C PHE A 282 14.20 11.32 1.49
N ALA A 283 13.38 11.41 2.54
CA ALA A 283 13.71 12.20 3.73
C ALA A 283 15.01 11.73 4.40
N ASN A 284 15.25 10.43 4.40
CA ASN A 284 16.42 9.82 5.01
C ASN A 284 17.67 9.87 4.11
N THR A 285 17.53 9.73 2.80
CA THR A 285 18.65 9.53 1.88
C THR A 285 19.07 10.78 1.11
N ILE A 286 18.15 11.69 0.76
CA ILE A 286 18.46 12.89 0.00
C ILE A 286 18.99 13.98 0.95
N LYS A 287 20.30 14.22 0.93
CA LYS A 287 20.97 15.25 1.75
C LYS A 287 21.71 16.30 0.91
N THR A 288 21.81 16.10 -0.40
CA THR A 288 22.64 16.92 -1.30
C THR A 288 21.85 17.93 -2.12
N PHE A 289 20.54 17.80 -2.15
CA PHE A 289 19.64 18.72 -2.86
C PHE A 289 18.27 18.80 -2.18
N LYS A 290 17.50 19.83 -2.49
CA LYS A 290 16.12 19.98 -2.05
C LYS A 290 15.18 19.25 -3.01
N TRP A 291 14.24 18.53 -2.47
CA TRP A 291 13.23 17.82 -3.26
C TRP A 291 11.81 18.16 -2.80
N SER A 292 10.88 17.95 -3.69
CA SER A 292 9.45 18.04 -3.40
C SER A 292 8.68 17.12 -4.34
N GLN A 293 7.34 17.18 -4.27
CA GLN A 293 6.45 16.45 -5.15
C GLN A 293 5.29 17.33 -5.61
N PHE A 294 4.74 16.98 -6.76
CA PHE A 294 3.51 17.58 -7.28
C PHE A 294 2.62 16.51 -7.91
N ILE A 295 1.32 16.78 -7.98
CA ILE A 295 0.37 15.90 -8.67
C ILE A 295 0.63 16.01 -10.17
N PHE A 296 0.76 14.87 -10.85
CA PHE A 296 0.87 14.84 -12.31
C PHE A 296 -0.34 15.57 -12.93
N PRO A 297 -0.15 16.39 -13.95
CA PRO A 297 -1.21 17.22 -14.53
C PRO A 297 -2.26 16.39 -15.28
N THR A 298 -3.16 15.79 -14.53
CA THR A 298 -4.36 15.12 -15.03
C THR A 298 -5.60 16.01 -14.85
N PRO A 299 -6.66 15.84 -15.64
CA PRO A 299 -7.87 16.66 -15.49
C PRO A 299 -8.54 16.48 -14.12
N LYS A 300 -8.56 15.26 -13.57
CA LYS A 300 -9.23 14.94 -12.32
C LYS A 300 -8.52 13.84 -11.52
N TYR A 301 -8.25 12.71 -12.15
CA TYR A 301 -7.86 11.49 -11.46
C TYR A 301 -6.35 11.39 -11.24
N THR A 302 -5.98 10.99 -10.03
CA THR A 302 -4.61 10.64 -9.64
C THR A 302 -4.57 9.15 -9.28
N VAL A 303 -3.53 8.45 -9.69
CA VAL A 303 -3.31 7.07 -9.24
C VAL A 303 -3.14 7.09 -7.73
N GLY A 304 -3.99 6.37 -7.01
CA GLY A 304 -3.97 6.36 -5.55
C GLY A 304 -5.27 5.87 -4.94
N SER A 305 -5.22 5.65 -3.64
CA SER A 305 -6.32 5.09 -2.86
C SER A 305 -6.22 5.49 -1.38
N THR A 306 -7.09 4.90 -0.55
CA THR A 306 -6.90 4.91 0.91
C THR A 306 -5.89 3.84 1.36
N GLY A 307 -4.92 3.54 0.51
CA GLY A 307 -3.83 2.62 0.78
C GLY A 307 -4.26 1.17 1.01
N SER A 308 -3.31 0.37 1.45
CA SER A 308 -3.57 -0.98 1.93
C SER A 308 -4.48 -0.96 3.16
N MET A 309 -4.98 -2.11 3.53
CA MET A 309 -5.85 -2.25 4.69
C MET A 309 -5.40 -3.40 5.58
N PHE A 310 -5.64 -3.30 6.87
CA PHE A 310 -5.53 -4.44 7.76
C PHE A 310 -6.76 -5.32 7.60
N VAL A 311 -6.54 -6.58 7.26
CA VAL A 311 -7.58 -7.62 7.18
C VAL A 311 -7.39 -8.64 8.28
N VAL A 312 -8.51 -9.25 8.70
CA VAL A 312 -8.52 -10.33 9.69
C VAL A 312 -8.94 -11.61 8.98
N PRO A 313 -8.04 -12.60 8.82
CA PRO A 313 -8.38 -13.87 8.21
C PRO A 313 -9.56 -14.54 8.89
N LYS A 314 -10.37 -15.28 8.12
CA LYS A 314 -11.49 -16.06 8.68
C LYS A 314 -11.00 -17.08 9.71
N SER A 315 -9.81 -17.66 9.46
CA SER A 315 -9.14 -18.65 10.30
C SER A 315 -8.36 -18.05 11.48
N ALA A 316 -8.28 -16.73 11.63
CA ALA A 316 -7.56 -16.07 12.71
C ALA A 316 -8.00 -16.58 14.09
N LYS A 317 -7.03 -16.95 14.92
CA LYS A 317 -7.27 -17.55 16.25
C LYS A 317 -7.55 -16.51 17.32
N ASN A 318 -6.99 -15.31 17.17
CA ASN A 318 -7.03 -14.22 18.16
C ASN A 318 -7.63 -12.95 17.55
N LYS A 319 -8.87 -13.00 17.06
CA LYS A 319 -9.52 -11.87 16.37
C LYS A 319 -9.65 -10.63 17.25
N ASP A 320 -9.94 -10.80 18.57
CA ASP A 320 -10.04 -9.68 19.49
C ASP A 320 -8.70 -8.91 19.61
N LEU A 321 -7.57 -9.64 19.63
CA LEU A 321 -6.24 -9.05 19.64
C LEU A 321 -5.94 -8.32 18.31
N ALA A 322 -6.43 -8.86 17.18
CA ALA A 322 -6.34 -8.19 15.89
C ALA A 322 -7.09 -6.85 15.89
N TYR A 323 -8.29 -6.83 16.46
CA TYR A 323 -9.08 -5.60 16.58
C TYR A 323 -8.43 -4.58 17.54
N ASP A 324 -7.87 -5.04 18.66
CA ASP A 324 -7.15 -4.17 19.59
C ASP A 324 -5.89 -3.55 18.95
N PHE A 325 -5.20 -4.30 18.08
CA PHE A 325 -4.08 -3.76 17.30
C PHE A 325 -4.55 -2.71 16.28
N ILE A 326 -5.66 -2.97 15.57
CA ILE A 326 -6.25 -2.01 14.61
C ILE A 326 -6.68 -0.72 15.33
N ASP A 327 -7.23 -0.80 16.57
CA ASP A 327 -7.54 0.37 17.39
C ASP A 327 -6.30 1.25 17.64
N LEU A 328 -5.17 0.62 17.92
CA LEU A 328 -3.91 1.34 18.14
C LEU A 328 -3.38 1.98 16.86
N VAL A 329 -3.46 1.29 15.74
CA VAL A 329 -3.06 1.82 14.42
C VAL A 329 -3.92 3.03 14.03
N LEU A 330 -5.23 3.00 14.32
CA LEU A 330 -6.15 4.11 14.06
C LEU A 330 -6.16 5.18 15.15
N SER A 331 -5.46 4.96 16.26
CA SER A 331 -5.42 5.96 17.35
C SER A 331 -4.84 7.28 16.84
N LYS A 332 -5.34 8.39 17.40
CA LYS A 332 -4.89 9.73 17.02
C LYS A 332 -3.39 9.90 17.15
N ASP A 333 -2.79 9.36 18.23
CA ASP A 333 -1.36 9.43 18.46
C ASP A 333 -0.56 8.71 17.36
N ASN A 334 -1.00 7.51 16.94
CA ASN A 334 -0.33 6.75 15.89
C ASN A 334 -0.50 7.40 14.52
N GLN A 335 -1.70 7.94 14.22
CA GLN A 335 -1.95 8.66 12.98
C GLN A 335 -1.17 9.98 12.92
N ASN A 336 -1.04 10.72 14.02
CA ASN A 336 -0.21 11.91 14.10
C ASN A 336 1.28 11.58 13.94
N GLU A 337 1.75 10.49 14.54
CA GLU A 337 3.11 9.99 14.36
C GLU A 337 3.39 9.68 12.88
N GLN A 338 2.51 8.92 12.23
CA GLN A 338 2.63 8.59 10.80
C GLN A 338 2.73 9.86 9.93
N ALA A 339 1.88 10.86 10.19
CA ALA A 339 1.91 12.13 9.47
C ALA A 339 3.23 12.90 9.72
N ASN A 340 3.71 12.94 10.97
CA ASN A 340 4.95 13.61 11.33
C ASN A 340 6.23 12.90 10.83
N LEU A 341 6.09 11.70 10.31
CA LEU A 341 7.14 10.97 9.57
C LEU A 341 7.05 11.19 8.05
N GLY A 342 6.16 12.06 7.59
CA GLY A 342 5.94 12.32 6.17
C GLY A 342 4.93 11.39 5.50
N GLY A 343 4.17 10.61 6.26
CA GLY A 343 3.13 9.70 5.75
C GLY A 343 1.81 10.40 5.44
N VAL A 344 0.93 9.70 4.71
CA VAL A 344 -0.43 10.15 4.41
C VAL A 344 -1.39 9.53 5.42
N ALA A 345 -1.45 10.10 6.63
CA ALA A 345 -2.35 9.62 7.66
C ALA A 345 -3.78 10.12 7.43
N ILE A 346 -4.76 9.22 7.49
CA ILE A 346 -6.18 9.54 7.23
C ILE A 346 -6.94 9.98 8.49
N GLY A 347 -6.41 9.68 9.67
CA GLY A 347 -6.99 10.01 10.97
C GLY A 347 -6.21 11.03 11.79
N ALA A 348 -5.15 11.64 11.24
CA ALA A 348 -4.34 12.62 11.95
C ALA A 348 -5.10 13.91 12.25
N ASP A 349 -4.69 14.58 13.32
CA ASP A 349 -5.11 15.94 13.63
C ASP A 349 -4.22 16.91 12.82
N PRO A 350 -4.77 17.69 11.87
CA PRO A 350 -3.96 18.63 11.09
C PRO A 350 -3.17 19.61 11.94
N ALA A 351 -3.68 19.98 13.14
CA ALA A 351 -3.00 20.88 14.07
C ALA A 351 -1.79 20.24 14.77
N ALA A 352 -1.73 18.91 14.81
CA ALA A 352 -0.62 18.16 15.42
C ALA A 352 0.48 17.79 14.43
N ILE A 353 0.29 18.06 13.13
CA ILE A 353 1.30 17.78 12.11
C ILE A 353 2.29 18.94 12.05
N THR A 354 3.54 18.67 12.38
CA THR A 354 4.65 19.65 12.37
C THR A 354 5.61 19.42 11.20
N ASP A 355 5.68 18.22 10.66
CA ASP A 355 6.52 17.89 9.51
C ASP A 355 5.95 18.49 8.21
N GLU A 356 6.77 19.20 7.46
CA GLU A 356 6.33 19.90 6.23
C GLU A 356 6.00 18.93 5.08
N VAL A 357 6.66 17.77 5.01
CA VAL A 357 6.34 16.73 4.01
C VAL A 357 5.00 16.10 4.36
N GLY A 358 4.79 15.78 5.62
CA GLY A 358 3.53 15.23 6.11
C GLY A 358 2.35 16.18 5.91
N LYS A 359 2.49 17.47 6.26
CA LYS A 359 1.48 18.49 5.96
C LYS A 359 1.11 18.50 4.48
N ARG A 360 2.11 18.59 3.62
CA ARG A 360 1.90 18.59 2.16
C ARG A 360 1.19 17.33 1.70
N ASN A 361 1.59 16.17 2.16
CA ASN A 361 1.01 14.90 1.76
C ASN A 361 -0.46 14.79 2.15
N VAL A 362 -0.80 15.18 3.38
CA VAL A 362 -2.19 15.20 3.86
C VAL A 362 -3.02 16.21 3.06
N GLU A 363 -2.48 17.40 2.77
CA GLU A 363 -3.14 18.41 1.95
C GLU A 363 -3.38 17.94 0.51
N LEU A 364 -2.37 17.36 -0.15
CA LEU A 364 -2.49 16.83 -1.51
C LEU A 364 -3.50 15.68 -1.56
N PHE A 365 -3.45 14.75 -0.62
CA PHE A 365 -4.40 13.65 -0.53
C PHE A 365 -5.84 14.17 -0.33
N LYS A 366 -6.00 15.17 0.55
CA LYS A 366 -7.29 15.81 0.74
C LYS A 366 -7.80 16.47 -0.53
N GLN A 367 -6.96 17.19 -1.26
CA GLN A 367 -7.32 17.82 -2.54
C GLN A 367 -7.77 16.78 -3.58
N ILE A 368 -7.09 15.63 -3.67
CA ILE A 368 -7.46 14.53 -4.55
C ILE A 368 -8.82 13.94 -4.12
N SER A 369 -8.97 13.65 -2.84
CA SER A 369 -10.15 12.99 -2.28
C SER A 369 -11.42 13.87 -2.37
N ASP A 370 -11.30 15.15 -2.07
CA ASP A 370 -12.42 16.11 -2.11
C ASP A 370 -13.00 16.27 -3.53
N LYS A 371 -12.16 16.10 -4.57
CA LYS A 371 -12.59 16.11 -5.97
C LYS A 371 -13.16 14.75 -6.43
N GLY A 372 -13.16 13.72 -5.58
CA GLY A 372 -13.41 12.35 -5.99
C GLY A 372 -12.41 11.88 -7.04
N GLY A 373 -11.14 12.31 -6.90
CA GLY A 373 -10.08 12.15 -7.89
C GLY A 373 -9.18 10.94 -7.64
N LEU A 374 -9.55 10.00 -6.78
CA LEU A 374 -8.80 8.75 -6.61
C LEU A 374 -9.11 7.82 -7.80
N GLY A 375 -8.09 7.56 -8.62
CA GLY A 375 -8.17 6.71 -9.82
C GLY A 375 -7.89 5.24 -9.55
N PHE A 376 -7.50 4.90 -8.33
CA PHE A 376 -7.05 3.58 -7.87
C PHE A 376 -5.79 3.11 -8.61
N TYR A 377 -5.62 1.78 -8.76
CA TYR A 377 -4.46 1.19 -9.45
C TYR A 377 -4.92 0.35 -10.64
N PRO A 378 -4.09 0.27 -11.70
CA PRO A 378 -4.52 -0.36 -12.95
C PRO A 378 -4.61 -1.89 -12.88
N ASP A 379 -3.93 -2.52 -11.94
CA ASP A 379 -3.93 -3.96 -11.71
C ASP A 379 -5.11 -4.45 -10.86
N TRP A 380 -5.88 -3.54 -10.25
CA TRP A 380 -6.95 -3.88 -9.32
C TRP A 380 -8.16 -4.59 -9.94
N PRO A 381 -8.61 -4.25 -11.16
CA PRO A 381 -9.85 -4.82 -11.70
C PRO A 381 -9.78 -6.33 -11.95
N VAL A 382 -8.69 -6.84 -12.49
CA VAL A 382 -8.63 -8.20 -13.05
C VAL A 382 -7.44 -8.98 -12.51
N PRO A 383 -7.65 -10.22 -12.00
CA PRO A 383 -6.55 -11.10 -11.63
C PRO A 383 -5.55 -11.29 -12.78
N GLY A 384 -4.25 -11.23 -12.48
CA GLY A 384 -3.16 -11.35 -13.45
C GLY A 384 -2.78 -10.05 -14.15
N TYR A 385 -3.54 -8.96 -13.98
CA TYR A 385 -3.19 -7.66 -14.58
C TYR A 385 -1.89 -7.07 -14.00
N TYR A 386 -1.54 -7.39 -12.78
CA TYR A 386 -0.27 -6.96 -12.20
C TYR A 386 0.92 -7.38 -13.08
N GLU A 387 1.06 -8.68 -13.36
CA GLU A 387 2.15 -9.20 -14.19
C GLU A 387 2.00 -8.80 -15.65
N LEU A 388 0.77 -8.81 -16.16
CA LEU A 388 0.50 -8.47 -17.56
C LEU A 388 0.89 -7.02 -17.87
N LEU A 389 0.53 -6.06 -17.03
CA LEU A 389 0.85 -4.65 -17.20
C LEU A 389 2.37 -4.40 -17.09
N ILE A 390 3.05 -5.05 -16.14
CA ILE A 390 4.51 -4.98 -16.02
C ILE A 390 5.17 -5.48 -17.29
N GLN A 391 4.85 -6.70 -17.74
CA GLN A 391 5.44 -7.31 -18.94
C GLN A 391 5.16 -6.50 -20.21
N ALA A 392 3.92 -6.06 -20.39
CA ALA A 392 3.53 -5.29 -21.57
C ALA A 392 4.19 -3.90 -21.58
N THR A 393 4.32 -3.23 -20.43
CA THR A 393 5.03 -1.95 -20.33
C THR A 393 6.54 -2.11 -20.55
N THR A 394 7.15 -3.17 -20.01
CA THR A 394 8.55 -3.52 -20.30
C THR A 394 8.76 -3.70 -21.80
N GLY A 395 7.80 -4.37 -22.47
CA GLY A 395 7.82 -4.53 -23.93
C GLY A 395 7.75 -3.21 -24.70
N LEU A 396 6.98 -2.23 -24.22
CA LEU A 396 6.95 -0.87 -24.82
C LEU A 396 8.31 -0.18 -24.67
N VAL A 397 8.95 -0.28 -23.49
CA VAL A 397 10.22 0.40 -23.22
C VAL A 397 11.38 -0.22 -24.01
N ASN A 398 11.45 -1.55 -24.14
CA ASN A 398 12.48 -2.21 -24.94
C ASN A 398 12.18 -2.27 -26.45
N GLY A 399 10.97 -1.90 -26.87
CA GLY A 399 10.53 -1.88 -28.26
C GLY A 399 10.07 -3.24 -28.79
N SER A 400 9.90 -4.27 -27.96
CA SER A 400 9.38 -5.59 -28.37
C SER A 400 7.86 -5.63 -28.48
N THR A 401 7.16 -4.63 -27.96
CA THR A 401 5.70 -4.48 -28.00
C THR A 401 5.35 -3.12 -28.55
N THR A 402 4.49 -3.08 -29.58
CA THR A 402 3.94 -1.81 -30.07
C THR A 402 2.75 -1.35 -29.20
N PRO A 403 2.37 -0.05 -29.23
CA PRO A 403 1.17 0.44 -28.51
C PRO A 403 -0.11 -0.33 -28.89
N ASP A 404 -0.30 -0.69 -30.15
CA ASP A 404 -1.45 -1.47 -30.60
C ASP A 404 -1.42 -2.91 -30.06
N GLN A 405 -0.26 -3.56 -30.07
CA GLN A 405 -0.08 -4.87 -29.45
C GLN A 405 -0.30 -4.84 -27.94
N PHE A 406 0.11 -3.74 -27.27
CA PHE A 406 -0.12 -3.55 -25.85
C PHE A 406 -1.62 -3.62 -25.53
N VAL A 407 -2.45 -2.84 -26.21
CA VAL A 407 -3.90 -2.80 -25.91
C VAL A 407 -4.64 -4.09 -26.28
N VAL A 408 -4.13 -4.85 -27.24
CA VAL A 408 -4.67 -6.19 -27.58
C VAL A 408 -4.50 -7.16 -26.41
N ARG A 409 -3.43 -7.04 -25.63
CA ARG A 409 -3.18 -7.88 -24.45
C ARG A 409 -4.10 -7.58 -23.27
N LEU A 410 -4.73 -6.40 -23.24
CA LEU A 410 -5.65 -6.00 -22.17
C LEU A 410 -7.10 -6.49 -22.37
N LYS A 411 -7.40 -7.04 -23.57
CA LYS A 411 -8.73 -7.57 -23.94
C LYS A 411 -8.83 -9.05 -23.61
#